data_ffb67a2a35bcc305b1bbc791a289a820
#
_entry.id   ffb67a2a35bcc305b1bbc791a289a820
#
_cell.length_a   1.000
_cell.length_b   1.000
_cell.length_c   1.000
_cell.angle_alpha   90.00
_cell.angle_beta   90.00
_cell.angle_gamma   90.00
#
_symmetry.space_group_name_H-M   'P 1'
#
loop_
_entity.id
_entity.type
_entity.pdbx_description
1 polymer ?
#
loop_
_entity_poly.entity_id
_entity_poly.type
_entity_poly.pdbx_seq_one_letter_code
_entity_poly.pdbx_strand_id
1 'polypeptide(L)'
;MAAGDKLDLRQYGGIRDNSVQHYLVELLNFILYNQDSPEPTAILACLVDFSKAFNRQDHSTLITKLSDLGVPSWLLKIVISFLSNRRMVVRYKGEISSLKKLPGGGPQGAILGLLLFLVLVNDIGFNDQTNENGDIITCKKRVKNFNELHLKYVDDLALLESIPLSTQLTRVPLDAPQPFSYHNRTGHQLLPKESRVFQKLKETEEYAKQNKMKINYKKTKLMVFNPSKTRDFHPKFVLNGHELELVEETKLLGLTIRSDLSWTSNTQSMVKRASRKLWCLRRLKNYGAKTEDLLDVYFKQVRCLLEYAVAVWEPSLTAEDSMKIERVQKCALAIILGQNFKSYKSALLQLNMETLAERRTRLCEKFSKKAQRHPKFSKWFKPNTRLSVTRSKKSRFCEVYFRTERFKKSPICYLTRLLNSQ
;
A
#
# COMPACT_ATOMS: atom_id res chain seq x y z
N MET A 1 -29.72 0.49 4.01
CA MET A 1 -28.73 0.43 2.91
C MET A 1 -27.35 0.47 3.53
N ALA A 2 -26.53 -0.53 3.30
CA ALA A 2 -25.16 -0.54 3.82
C ALA A 2 -24.34 0.55 3.10
N ALA A 3 -23.67 1.42 3.85
CA ALA A 3 -22.84 2.51 3.32
C ALA A 3 -21.71 2.01 2.37
N GLY A 4 -21.48 0.70 2.33
CA GLY A 4 -20.43 0.07 1.51
C GLY A 4 -20.65 0.15 0.00
N ASP A 5 -21.89 0.23 -0.46
CA ASP A 5 -22.21 0.21 -1.89
C ASP A 5 -22.06 1.58 -2.57
N LYS A 6 -21.89 2.64 -1.77
CA LYS A 6 -21.72 4.03 -2.26
C LYS A 6 -20.28 4.53 -2.19
N LEU A 7 -19.37 3.76 -1.62
CA LEU A 7 -17.96 4.12 -1.54
C LEU A 7 -17.18 3.55 -2.74
N ASP A 8 -16.21 4.31 -3.22
CA ASP A 8 -15.35 3.92 -4.33
C ASP A 8 -14.64 2.58 -4.03
N LEU A 9 -14.81 1.61 -4.92
CA LEU A 9 -14.20 0.29 -4.82
C LEU A 9 -12.65 0.32 -4.77
N ARG A 10 -12.04 1.42 -5.21
CA ARG A 10 -10.59 1.64 -5.19
C ARG A 10 -10.08 2.18 -3.86
N GLN A 11 -10.98 2.50 -2.92
CA GLN A 11 -10.64 2.84 -1.54
C GLN A 11 -10.39 1.54 -0.74
N TYR A 12 -9.24 1.46 -0.07
CA TYR A 12 -8.85 0.33 0.76
C TYR A 12 -8.80 0.69 2.25
N GLY A 13 -8.44 1.92 2.58
CA GLY A 13 -8.35 2.39 3.95
C GLY A 13 -9.71 2.66 4.56
N GLY A 14 -9.93 2.25 5.81
CA GLY A 14 -11.18 2.46 6.53
C GLY A 14 -12.38 1.63 6.04
N ILE A 15 -12.19 0.74 5.09
CA ILE A 15 -13.21 -0.18 4.58
C ILE A 15 -13.10 -1.52 5.29
N ARG A 16 -14.26 -2.05 5.70
CA ARG A 16 -14.35 -3.34 6.38
C ARG A 16 -13.69 -4.44 5.55
N ASP A 17 -12.95 -5.32 6.22
CA ASP A 17 -12.22 -6.46 5.65
C ASP A 17 -11.10 -6.12 4.64
N ASN A 18 -10.89 -4.85 4.32
CA ASN A 18 -9.74 -4.39 3.58
C ASN A 18 -8.54 -4.13 4.51
N SER A 19 -7.34 -4.13 3.95
CA SER A 19 -6.11 -3.87 4.71
C SER A 19 -5.03 -3.29 3.82
N VAL A 20 -3.97 -2.78 4.44
CA VAL A 20 -2.73 -2.35 3.78
C VAL A 20 -2.18 -3.44 2.84
N GLN A 21 -2.26 -4.72 3.25
CA GLN A 21 -1.78 -5.82 2.42
C GLN A 21 -2.56 -5.94 1.11
N HIS A 22 -3.89 -5.81 1.16
CA HIS A 22 -4.72 -5.86 -0.05
C HIS A 22 -4.36 -4.74 -1.04
N TYR A 23 -4.19 -3.51 -0.55
CA TYR A 23 -3.77 -2.37 -1.37
C TYR A 23 -2.41 -2.61 -2.02
N LEU A 24 -1.41 -3.02 -1.23
CA LEU A 24 -0.04 -3.21 -1.73
C LEU A 24 0.08 -4.44 -2.64
N VAL A 25 -0.68 -5.51 -2.40
CA VAL A 25 -0.75 -6.66 -3.31
C VAL A 25 -1.33 -6.25 -4.66
N GLU A 26 -2.38 -5.45 -4.69
CA GLU A 26 -2.96 -4.93 -5.95
C GLU A 26 -1.97 -4.04 -6.70
N LEU A 27 -1.32 -3.11 -5.98
CA LEU A 27 -0.29 -2.23 -6.54
C LEU A 27 0.87 -3.03 -7.16
N LEU A 28 1.42 -3.99 -6.42
CA LEU A 28 2.51 -4.84 -6.94
C LEU A 28 2.06 -5.74 -8.08
N ASN A 29 0.83 -6.24 -8.01
CA ASN A 29 0.28 -7.04 -9.10
C ASN A 29 0.19 -6.23 -10.40
N PHE A 30 -0.27 -4.98 -10.33
CA PHE A 30 -0.29 -4.10 -11.50
C PHE A 30 1.11 -3.91 -12.09
N ILE A 31 2.09 -3.59 -11.25
CA ILE A 31 3.47 -3.36 -11.69
C ILE A 31 4.05 -4.62 -12.34
N LEU A 32 4.01 -5.73 -11.63
CA LEU A 32 4.64 -6.98 -12.05
C LEU A 32 3.94 -7.62 -13.25
N TYR A 33 2.60 -7.54 -13.33
CA TYR A 33 1.82 -8.04 -14.44
C TYR A 33 2.14 -7.31 -15.75
N ASN A 34 2.20 -5.98 -15.72
CA ASN A 34 2.53 -5.20 -16.91
C ASN A 34 4.00 -5.39 -17.32
N GLN A 35 4.91 -5.59 -16.36
CA GLN A 35 6.31 -5.90 -16.65
C GLN A 35 6.53 -7.34 -17.18
N ASP A 36 5.58 -8.24 -16.99
CA ASP A 36 5.61 -9.61 -17.54
C ASP A 36 5.14 -9.66 -19.01
N SER A 37 4.82 -8.53 -19.61
CA SER A 37 4.45 -8.40 -21.03
C SER A 37 5.59 -8.83 -21.96
N PRO A 38 5.28 -9.34 -23.18
CA PRO A 38 6.26 -9.55 -24.26
C PRO A 38 7.06 -8.30 -24.58
N GLU A 39 6.40 -7.16 -24.52
CA GLU A 39 6.96 -5.86 -24.77
C GLU A 39 7.51 -5.28 -23.46
N PRO A 40 8.81 -4.90 -23.40
CA PRO A 40 9.37 -4.28 -22.23
C PRO A 40 8.58 -3.03 -21.84
N THR A 41 8.11 -2.99 -20.61
CA THR A 41 7.20 -1.95 -20.11
C THR A 41 7.74 -1.36 -18.81
N ALA A 42 7.90 -0.05 -18.78
CA ALA A 42 8.16 0.70 -17.54
C ALA A 42 6.83 1.10 -16.89
N ILE A 43 6.82 1.18 -15.57
CA ILE A 43 5.67 1.69 -14.81
C ILE A 43 6.05 3.01 -14.16
N LEU A 44 5.31 4.05 -14.49
CA LEU A 44 5.39 5.33 -13.80
C LEU A 44 4.36 5.35 -12.68
N ALA A 45 4.81 5.67 -11.47
CA ALA A 45 3.94 5.85 -10.32
C ALA A 45 4.10 7.27 -9.75
N CYS A 46 2.98 7.92 -9.45
CA CYS A 46 2.90 9.15 -8.67
C CYS A 46 2.20 8.85 -7.35
N LEU A 47 2.91 9.06 -6.24
CA LEU A 47 2.40 8.89 -4.88
C LEU A 47 2.04 10.26 -4.33
N VAL A 48 0.75 10.55 -4.29
CA VAL A 48 0.22 11.88 -3.93
C VAL A 48 -0.02 11.96 -2.43
N ASP A 49 0.51 13.01 -1.79
CA ASP A 49 0.31 13.33 -0.37
C ASP A 49 -0.52 14.60 -0.23
N PHE A 50 -1.54 14.59 0.63
CA PHE A 50 -2.33 15.79 0.93
C PHE A 50 -1.83 16.49 2.19
N SER A 51 -1.71 17.80 2.14
CA SER A 51 -1.25 18.62 3.28
C SER A 51 -2.30 18.69 4.38
N LYS A 52 -2.04 18.06 5.53
CA LYS A 52 -2.92 18.13 6.72
C LYS A 52 -4.37 17.77 6.36
N ALA A 53 -4.57 16.69 5.61
CA ALA A 53 -5.84 16.28 5.03
C ALA A 53 -7.01 16.35 6.03
N PHE A 54 -6.89 15.70 7.19
CA PHE A 54 -7.92 15.73 8.25
C PHE A 54 -8.19 17.12 8.83
N ASN A 55 -7.15 17.96 8.96
CA ASN A 55 -7.30 19.29 9.57
C ASN A 55 -7.91 20.33 8.60
N ARG A 56 -7.95 19.99 7.29
CA ARG A 56 -8.44 20.88 6.23
C ARG A 56 -9.82 20.48 5.69
N GLN A 57 -10.49 19.53 6.33
CA GLN A 57 -11.86 19.17 5.93
C GLN A 57 -12.77 20.41 6.03
N ASP A 58 -13.33 20.80 4.89
CA ASP A 58 -14.35 21.84 4.86
C ASP A 58 -15.72 21.25 5.23
N HIS A 59 -16.34 21.77 6.29
CA HIS A 59 -17.57 21.22 6.81
C HIS A 59 -18.75 21.43 5.84
N SER A 60 -18.80 22.55 5.13
CA SER A 60 -19.87 22.82 4.15
C SER A 60 -19.83 21.83 3.00
N THR A 61 -18.66 21.67 2.37
CA THR A 61 -18.45 20.68 1.30
C THR A 61 -18.79 19.27 1.75
N LEU A 62 -18.39 18.89 2.97
CA LEU A 62 -18.67 17.58 3.53
C LEU A 62 -20.17 17.33 3.72
N ILE A 63 -20.92 18.31 4.25
CA ILE A 63 -22.37 18.19 4.46
C ILE A 63 -23.09 18.09 3.13
N THR A 64 -22.69 18.86 2.12
CA THR A 64 -23.25 18.74 0.76
C THR A 64 -23.05 17.32 0.22
N LYS A 65 -21.82 16.78 0.26
CA LYS A 65 -21.54 15.43 -0.21
C LYS A 65 -22.32 14.34 0.55
N LEU A 66 -22.51 14.50 1.84
CA LEU A 66 -23.35 13.58 2.62
C LEU A 66 -24.82 13.65 2.19
N SER A 67 -25.33 14.85 1.90
CA SER A 67 -26.67 15.05 1.38
C SER A 67 -26.84 14.39 0.01
N ASP A 68 -25.89 14.57 -0.90
CA ASP A 68 -25.86 13.98 -2.25
C ASP A 68 -25.81 12.45 -2.20
N LEU A 69 -25.13 11.89 -1.19
CA LEU A 69 -25.15 10.45 -0.90
C LEU A 69 -26.49 9.96 -0.31
N GLY A 70 -27.45 10.87 -0.09
CA GLY A 70 -28.78 10.54 0.44
C GLY A 70 -28.77 10.21 1.93
N VAL A 71 -27.88 10.81 2.71
CA VAL A 71 -27.89 10.69 4.17
C VAL A 71 -29.12 11.42 4.73
N PRO A 72 -29.94 10.77 5.58
CA PRO A 72 -31.17 11.39 6.13
C PRO A 72 -30.87 12.67 6.92
N SER A 73 -31.78 13.66 6.82
CA SER A 73 -31.60 14.99 7.43
C SER A 73 -31.40 14.95 8.95
N TRP A 74 -32.02 14.01 9.65
CA TRP A 74 -31.80 13.84 11.08
C TRP A 74 -30.37 13.44 11.42
N LEU A 75 -29.73 12.59 10.58
CA LEU A 75 -28.35 12.17 10.76
C LEU A 75 -27.39 13.30 10.35
N LEU A 76 -27.71 14.08 9.31
CA LEU A 76 -26.93 15.27 8.94
C LEU A 76 -26.89 16.28 10.10
N LYS A 77 -28.03 16.50 10.83
CA LYS A 77 -28.03 17.36 12.03
C LYS A 77 -27.08 16.88 13.11
N ILE A 78 -26.96 15.56 13.32
CA ILE A 78 -26.01 14.97 14.27
C ILE A 78 -24.56 15.26 13.81
N VAL A 79 -24.26 15.04 12.52
CA VAL A 79 -22.92 15.31 11.96
C VAL A 79 -22.59 16.81 12.07
N ILE A 80 -23.52 17.69 11.76
CA ILE A 80 -23.35 19.13 11.90
C ILE A 80 -23.03 19.48 13.36
N SER A 81 -23.79 18.97 14.31
CA SER A 81 -23.54 19.18 15.75
C SER A 81 -22.15 18.67 16.16
N PHE A 82 -21.75 17.49 15.69
CA PHE A 82 -20.45 16.88 15.98
C PHE A 82 -19.27 17.73 15.46
N LEU A 83 -19.45 18.42 14.33
CA LEU A 83 -18.41 19.25 13.69
C LEU A 83 -18.44 20.69 14.19
N SER A 84 -19.56 21.19 14.74
CA SER A 84 -19.77 22.57 15.13
C SER A 84 -19.12 22.93 16.46
N ASN A 85 -18.77 24.21 16.62
CA ASN A 85 -18.27 24.80 17.89
C ASN A 85 -17.11 24.08 18.55
N ARG A 86 -16.29 23.40 17.75
CA ARG A 86 -15.14 22.62 18.26
C ARG A 86 -14.08 23.56 18.81
N ARG A 87 -13.52 23.16 19.97
CA ARG A 87 -12.45 23.86 20.66
C ARG A 87 -11.35 22.87 21.03
N MET A 88 -10.14 23.34 21.16
CA MET A 88 -8.97 22.51 21.48
C MET A 88 -8.08 23.21 22.48
N VAL A 89 -7.53 22.41 23.39
CA VAL A 89 -6.40 22.76 24.27
C VAL A 89 -5.31 21.69 24.11
N VAL A 90 -4.07 22.09 24.32
CA VAL A 90 -2.92 21.16 24.38
C VAL A 90 -2.55 21.00 25.85
N ARG A 91 -2.45 19.75 26.33
CA ARG A 91 -1.96 19.41 27.66
C ARG A 91 -0.56 18.80 27.56
N TYR A 92 0.39 19.39 28.26
CA TYR A 92 1.78 18.92 28.29
C TYR A 92 2.37 19.09 29.68
N LYS A 93 2.88 18.03 30.28
CA LYS A 93 3.49 18.01 31.63
C LYS A 93 2.64 18.69 32.72
N GLY A 94 1.33 18.57 32.67
CA GLY A 94 0.42 19.19 33.63
C GLY A 94 -0.10 20.58 33.25
N GLU A 95 0.60 21.28 32.38
CA GLU A 95 0.21 22.59 31.85
C GLU A 95 -0.83 22.46 30.75
N ILE A 96 -1.75 23.42 30.65
CA ILE A 96 -2.82 23.48 29.65
C ILE A 96 -2.71 24.79 28.88
N SER A 97 -2.69 24.69 27.55
CA SER A 97 -2.68 25.87 26.68
C SER A 97 -4.02 26.62 26.73
N SER A 98 -4.02 27.88 26.25
CA SER A 98 -5.26 28.62 26.00
C SER A 98 -6.20 27.86 25.07
N LEU A 99 -7.52 28.03 25.30
CA LEU A 99 -8.59 27.45 24.48
C LEU A 99 -8.60 28.08 23.10
N LYS A 100 -8.50 27.26 22.02
CA LYS A 100 -8.59 27.73 20.65
C LYS A 100 -9.78 27.13 19.94
N LYS A 101 -10.53 27.94 19.19
CA LYS A 101 -11.60 27.49 18.28
C LYS A 101 -10.98 26.80 17.06
N LEU A 102 -11.61 25.72 16.61
CA LEU A 102 -11.27 24.99 15.37
C LEU A 102 -12.31 25.31 14.31
N PRO A 103 -11.98 26.13 13.29
CA PRO A 103 -12.94 26.57 12.28
C PRO A 103 -13.27 25.45 11.25
N GLY A 104 -12.50 24.39 11.21
CA GLY A 104 -12.65 23.28 10.26
C GLY A 104 -11.93 22.02 10.74
N GLY A 105 -11.81 21.06 9.86
CA GLY A 105 -11.16 19.78 10.08
C GLY A 105 -12.03 18.74 10.81
N GLY A 106 -11.63 17.48 10.71
CA GLY A 106 -12.24 16.35 11.40
C GLY A 106 -11.45 15.94 12.66
N PRO A 107 -12.10 15.39 13.68
CA PRO A 107 -11.40 14.86 14.85
C PRO A 107 -10.64 13.59 14.47
N GLN A 108 -9.30 13.66 14.57
CA GLN A 108 -8.44 12.50 14.36
C GLN A 108 -8.64 11.50 15.52
N GLY A 109 -8.70 10.20 15.17
CA GLY A 109 -8.88 9.11 16.14
C GLY A 109 -10.35 8.78 16.44
N ALA A 110 -11.31 9.59 15.99
CA ALA A 110 -12.73 9.24 16.04
C ALA A 110 -13.14 8.41 14.82
N ILE A 111 -13.94 7.37 15.02
CA ILE A 111 -14.46 6.53 13.92
C ILE A 111 -15.23 7.38 12.92
N LEU A 112 -16.10 8.27 13.41
CA LEU A 112 -16.88 9.18 12.57
C LEU A 112 -15.97 10.12 11.79
N GLY A 113 -14.85 10.61 12.36
CA GLY A 113 -13.89 11.46 11.67
C GLY A 113 -13.28 10.80 10.44
N LEU A 114 -12.94 9.50 10.55
CA LEU A 114 -12.45 8.72 9.40
C LEU A 114 -13.53 8.55 8.33
N LEU A 115 -14.75 8.16 8.71
CA LEU A 115 -15.86 7.99 7.76
C LEU A 115 -16.18 9.27 7.00
N LEU A 116 -16.19 10.41 7.68
CA LEU A 116 -16.41 11.72 7.08
C LEU A 116 -15.30 12.08 6.09
N PHE A 117 -14.06 11.72 6.41
CA PHE A 117 -12.95 11.91 5.49
C PHE A 117 -13.07 11.02 4.25
N LEU A 118 -13.46 9.76 4.42
CA LEU A 118 -13.70 8.85 3.28
C LEU A 118 -14.78 9.38 2.34
N VAL A 119 -15.85 9.96 2.88
CA VAL A 119 -16.89 10.64 2.07
C VAL A 119 -16.29 11.83 1.31
N LEU A 120 -15.46 12.64 1.97
CA LEU A 120 -14.83 13.79 1.35
C LEU A 120 -13.97 13.43 0.13
N VAL A 121 -13.25 12.28 0.18
CA VAL A 121 -12.34 11.83 -0.89
C VAL A 121 -12.95 10.77 -1.80
N ASN A 122 -14.22 10.43 -1.59
CA ASN A 122 -14.88 9.33 -2.31
C ASN A 122 -14.93 9.57 -3.80
N ASP A 123 -15.28 10.76 -4.19
CA ASP A 123 -15.49 11.22 -5.56
C ASP A 123 -14.21 11.80 -6.22
N ILE A 124 -13.03 11.53 -5.67
CA ILE A 124 -11.80 11.59 -6.48
C ILE A 124 -11.96 10.47 -7.53
N GLY A 125 -12.71 10.77 -8.57
CA GLY A 125 -13.03 9.86 -9.66
C GLY A 125 -12.18 10.24 -10.86
N PHE A 126 -11.65 9.21 -11.49
CA PHE A 126 -11.08 9.34 -12.82
C PHE A 126 -11.99 8.52 -13.73
N ASN A 127 -12.24 8.98 -14.94
CA ASN A 127 -12.97 8.23 -15.96
C ASN A 127 -12.16 7.00 -16.37
N ASP A 128 -12.08 6.02 -15.49
CA ASP A 128 -11.51 4.73 -15.84
C ASP A 128 -12.50 4.01 -16.74
N GLN A 129 -11.99 3.29 -17.73
CA GLN A 129 -12.80 2.38 -18.52
C GLN A 129 -13.31 1.26 -17.60
N THR A 130 -14.51 1.46 -17.07
CA THR A 130 -15.30 0.39 -16.50
C THR A 130 -15.94 -0.38 -17.65
N ASN A 131 -16.10 -1.70 -17.53
CA ASN A 131 -16.97 -2.45 -18.46
C ASN A 131 -18.42 -1.95 -18.29
N GLU A 132 -19.30 -2.30 -19.23
CA GLU A 132 -20.72 -1.92 -19.23
C GLU A 132 -21.47 -2.29 -17.93
N ASN A 133 -20.87 -3.11 -17.05
CA ASN A 133 -21.40 -3.55 -15.76
C ASN A 133 -20.77 -2.83 -14.55
N GLY A 134 -19.98 -1.75 -14.74
CA GLY A 134 -19.37 -1.00 -13.65
C GLY A 134 -18.22 -1.71 -12.93
N ASP A 135 -17.84 -2.91 -13.36
CA ASP A 135 -16.70 -3.61 -12.79
C ASP A 135 -15.38 -2.96 -13.24
N ILE A 136 -14.54 -2.58 -12.31
CA ILE A 136 -13.13 -2.27 -12.59
C ILE A 136 -12.55 -3.50 -13.30
N ILE A 137 -12.06 -3.31 -14.52
CA ILE A 137 -11.56 -4.41 -15.37
C ILE A 137 -10.34 -5.04 -14.70
N THR A 138 -10.59 -6.01 -13.84
CA THR A 138 -9.56 -6.81 -13.21
C THR A 138 -9.56 -8.20 -13.86
N CYS A 139 -8.55 -8.48 -14.68
CA CYS A 139 -8.09 -9.83 -15.09
C CYS A 139 -9.15 -10.87 -15.52
N LYS A 140 -10.21 -10.54 -16.27
CA LYS A 140 -11.12 -11.58 -16.78
C LYS A 140 -10.88 -12.03 -18.24
N LYS A 141 -10.16 -11.29 -19.02
CA LYS A 141 -9.53 -11.67 -20.31
C LYS A 141 -8.28 -10.82 -20.40
N ARG A 142 -7.27 -11.20 -21.19
CA ARG A 142 -6.20 -10.27 -21.61
C ARG A 142 -6.88 -9.04 -22.21
N VAL A 143 -7.30 -8.11 -21.35
CA VAL A 143 -7.81 -6.82 -21.78
C VAL A 143 -6.59 -6.11 -22.33
N LYS A 144 -6.60 -5.82 -23.61
CA LYS A 144 -5.48 -5.24 -24.36
C LYS A 144 -4.96 -3.90 -23.77
N ASN A 145 -5.59 -3.34 -22.72
CA ASN A 145 -5.31 -2.01 -22.21
C ASN A 145 -5.50 -1.86 -20.69
N PHE A 146 -4.91 -2.75 -19.86
CA PHE A 146 -4.77 -2.47 -18.42
C PHE A 146 -3.54 -1.57 -18.19
N ASN A 147 -3.59 -0.35 -18.74
CA ASN A 147 -2.44 0.54 -18.78
C ASN A 147 -2.41 1.53 -17.62
N GLU A 148 -3.45 1.58 -16.79
CA GLU A 148 -3.59 2.54 -15.71
C GLU A 148 -4.17 1.90 -14.47
N LEU A 149 -3.74 2.38 -13.31
CA LEU A 149 -4.32 2.03 -12.03
C LEU A 149 -4.30 3.25 -11.12
N HIS A 150 -5.37 3.45 -10.34
CA HIS A 150 -5.30 4.33 -9.18
C HIS A 150 -5.88 3.64 -7.95
N LEU A 151 -5.25 3.85 -6.83
CA LEU A 151 -5.60 3.23 -5.55
C LEU A 151 -5.60 4.29 -4.46
N LYS A 152 -6.59 4.20 -3.56
CA LYS A 152 -6.75 5.09 -2.41
C LYS A 152 -6.60 4.32 -1.10
N TYR A 153 -5.87 4.87 -0.16
CA TYR A 153 -5.80 4.38 1.22
C TYR A 153 -5.95 5.56 2.18
N VAL A 154 -7.19 5.93 2.48
CA VAL A 154 -7.59 7.15 3.20
C VAL A 154 -7.11 8.39 2.41
N ASP A 155 -6.03 9.04 2.82
CA ASP A 155 -5.42 10.21 2.18
C ASP A 155 -4.25 9.87 1.24
N ASP A 156 -3.71 8.65 1.31
CA ASP A 156 -2.69 8.20 0.37
C ASP A 156 -3.34 7.81 -0.97
N LEU A 157 -2.93 8.48 -2.05
CA LEU A 157 -3.37 8.21 -3.42
C LEU A 157 -2.18 7.79 -4.27
N ALA A 158 -2.26 6.63 -4.91
CA ALA A 158 -1.28 6.18 -5.89
C ALA A 158 -1.90 6.19 -7.30
N LEU A 159 -1.25 6.86 -8.22
CA LEU A 159 -1.57 6.91 -9.64
C LEU A 159 -0.47 6.16 -10.41
N LEU A 160 -0.83 5.17 -11.20
CA LEU A 160 0.11 4.34 -11.95
C LEU A 160 -0.27 4.29 -13.43
N GLU A 161 0.76 4.21 -14.27
CA GLU A 161 0.65 4.11 -15.72
C GLU A 161 1.72 3.15 -16.25
N SER A 162 1.33 2.26 -17.17
CA SER A 162 2.27 1.39 -17.89
C SER A 162 2.68 2.04 -19.21
N ILE A 163 3.98 2.11 -19.45
CA ILE A 163 4.58 2.77 -20.61
C ILE A 163 5.41 1.74 -21.36
N PRO A 164 4.96 1.30 -22.56
CA PRO A 164 5.76 0.43 -23.41
C PRO A 164 7.07 1.13 -23.82
N LEU A 165 8.22 0.47 -23.64
CA LEU A 165 9.53 1.03 -23.96
C LEU A 165 9.83 1.04 -25.47
N SER A 166 8.98 0.40 -26.29
CA SER A 166 9.03 0.48 -27.75
C SER A 166 8.35 1.72 -28.32
N THR A 167 7.55 2.44 -27.50
CA THR A 167 6.88 3.67 -27.93
C THR A 167 7.94 4.64 -28.48
N GLN A 168 7.77 5.08 -29.74
CA GLN A 168 8.67 6.06 -30.35
C GLN A 168 8.52 7.37 -29.59
N LEU A 169 9.56 7.71 -28.85
CA LEU A 169 9.64 8.96 -28.12
C LEU A 169 9.94 10.07 -29.11
N THR A 170 9.09 11.09 -29.20
CA THR A 170 9.27 12.21 -30.12
C THR A 170 10.47 13.03 -29.68
N ARG A 171 11.37 13.39 -30.64
CA ARG A 171 12.47 14.32 -30.37
C ARG A 171 11.89 15.71 -30.17
N VAL A 172 12.13 16.30 -29.03
CA VAL A 172 11.78 17.70 -28.74
C VAL A 172 13.06 18.51 -28.56
N PRO A 173 13.17 19.72 -29.16
CA PRO A 173 14.31 20.60 -28.92
C PRO A 173 14.48 20.89 -27.42
N LEU A 174 15.73 20.95 -26.96
CA LEU A 174 16.13 21.10 -25.55
C LEU A 174 15.66 22.40 -24.89
N ASP A 175 15.17 23.39 -25.66
CA ASP A 175 14.98 24.77 -25.21
C ASP A 175 13.53 25.15 -24.87
N ALA A 176 12.56 24.24 -24.97
CA ALA A 176 11.17 24.56 -24.66
C ALA A 176 10.84 24.23 -23.19
N PRO A 177 10.36 25.17 -22.37
CA PRO A 177 9.92 24.92 -21.02
C PRO A 177 8.61 24.10 -21.03
N GLN A 178 8.73 22.80 -20.94
CA GLN A 178 7.60 21.89 -20.87
C GLN A 178 7.30 21.52 -19.42
N PRO A 179 6.03 21.33 -19.02
CA PRO A 179 5.63 21.04 -17.64
C PRO A 179 6.16 19.69 -17.13
N PHE A 180 6.52 18.78 -18.01
CA PHE A 180 7.32 17.60 -17.71
C PHE A 180 8.03 17.05 -18.95
N SER A 181 9.08 16.28 -18.76
CA SER A 181 9.80 15.60 -19.81
C SER A 181 10.27 14.23 -19.33
N TYR A 182 10.31 13.28 -20.25
CA TYR A 182 10.95 11.99 -20.06
C TYR A 182 12.29 12.04 -20.77
N HIS A 183 13.39 11.93 -20.02
CA HIS A 183 14.71 11.85 -20.60
C HIS A 183 15.13 10.40 -20.75
N ASN A 184 15.50 10.03 -21.96
CA ASN A 184 16.22 8.81 -22.24
C ASN A 184 17.69 9.17 -22.49
N ARG A 185 18.65 8.30 -22.14
CA ARG A 185 20.08 8.49 -22.49
C ARG A 185 20.33 8.69 -23.99
N THR A 186 19.37 8.31 -24.83
CA THR A 186 19.42 8.52 -26.30
C THR A 186 18.82 9.85 -26.74
N GLY A 187 18.46 10.78 -25.84
CA GLY A 187 17.92 12.10 -26.18
C GLY A 187 16.49 12.10 -26.71
N HIS A 188 15.68 11.08 -26.40
CA HIS A 188 14.27 11.03 -26.75
C HIS A 188 13.40 11.44 -25.57
N GLN A 189 12.39 12.28 -25.83
CA GLN A 189 11.41 12.73 -24.84
C GLN A 189 10.01 12.21 -25.18
N LEU A 190 9.25 11.78 -24.17
CA LEU A 190 7.83 11.52 -24.31
C LEU A 190 7.08 12.82 -24.04
N LEU A 191 6.14 13.18 -24.93
CA LEU A 191 5.39 14.43 -24.76
C LEU A 191 4.41 14.37 -23.56
N PRO A 192 4.30 15.45 -22.79
CA PRO A 192 3.42 15.54 -21.62
C PRO A 192 1.95 15.25 -21.89
N LYS A 193 1.47 15.55 -23.09
CA LYS A 193 0.07 15.36 -23.49
C LYS A 193 -0.39 13.89 -23.44
N GLU A 194 0.53 12.95 -23.40
CA GLU A 194 0.25 11.51 -23.48
C GLU A 194 0.32 10.80 -22.12
N SER A 195 0.86 11.43 -21.06
CA SER A 195 0.89 10.80 -19.74
C SER A 195 -0.44 10.95 -19.02
N ARG A 196 -1.07 9.83 -18.76
CA ARG A 196 -2.32 9.73 -18.03
C ARG A 196 -2.14 9.99 -16.54
N VAL A 197 -1.00 9.59 -15.96
CA VAL A 197 -0.66 9.94 -14.57
C VAL A 197 -0.60 11.45 -14.40
N PHE A 198 -0.03 12.19 -15.35
CA PHE A 198 0.02 13.64 -15.25
C PHE A 198 -1.37 14.30 -15.41
N GLN A 199 -2.20 13.80 -16.31
CA GLN A 199 -3.58 14.26 -16.45
C GLN A 199 -4.36 14.01 -15.15
N LYS A 200 -4.32 12.80 -14.61
CA LYS A 200 -4.96 12.45 -13.33
C LYS A 200 -4.42 13.28 -12.15
N LEU A 201 -3.14 13.60 -12.16
CA LEU A 201 -2.55 14.46 -11.14
C LEU A 201 -3.11 15.89 -11.21
N LYS A 202 -3.31 16.45 -12.41
CA LYS A 202 -3.97 17.74 -12.60
C LYS A 202 -5.43 17.70 -12.16
N GLU A 203 -6.17 16.67 -12.55
CA GLU A 203 -7.56 16.47 -12.09
C GLU A 203 -7.63 16.39 -10.56
N THR A 204 -6.67 15.67 -9.95
CA THR A 204 -6.54 15.59 -8.48
C THR A 204 -6.28 16.95 -7.85
N GLU A 205 -5.48 17.80 -8.50
CA GLU A 205 -5.20 19.15 -8.02
C GLU A 205 -6.43 20.07 -8.11
N GLU A 206 -7.14 20.03 -9.22
CA GLU A 206 -8.38 20.77 -9.40
C GLU A 206 -9.44 20.34 -8.40
N TYR A 207 -9.58 19.02 -8.22
CA TYR A 207 -10.43 18.43 -7.18
C TYR A 207 -10.04 18.94 -5.78
N ALA A 208 -8.74 18.93 -5.47
CA ALA A 208 -8.26 19.42 -4.18
C ALA A 208 -8.62 20.90 -3.97
N LYS A 209 -8.47 21.76 -5.00
CA LYS A 209 -8.87 23.18 -4.95
C LYS A 209 -10.36 23.32 -4.68
N GLN A 210 -11.21 22.61 -5.42
CA GLN A 210 -12.68 22.65 -5.27
C GLN A 210 -13.11 22.21 -3.86
N ASN A 211 -12.44 21.22 -3.29
CA ASN A 211 -12.74 20.66 -1.96
C ASN A 211 -11.93 21.33 -0.82
N LYS A 212 -11.30 22.47 -1.09
CA LYS A 212 -10.48 23.25 -0.13
C LYS A 212 -9.34 22.41 0.51
N MET A 213 -8.92 21.38 -0.19
CA MET A 213 -7.75 20.56 0.14
C MET A 213 -6.49 21.12 -0.55
N LYS A 214 -5.32 20.62 -0.15
CA LYS A 214 -4.05 21.04 -0.78
C LYS A 214 -3.13 19.84 -0.93
N ILE A 215 -2.58 19.66 -2.14
CA ILE A 215 -1.51 18.69 -2.38
C ILE A 215 -0.22 19.18 -1.73
N ASN A 216 0.54 18.27 -1.15
CA ASN A 216 1.85 18.50 -0.62
C ASN A 216 2.92 18.15 -1.66
N TYR A 217 3.29 19.09 -2.51
CA TYR A 217 4.24 18.86 -3.61
C TYR A 217 5.61 18.32 -3.12
N LYS A 218 6.07 18.72 -1.92
CA LYS A 218 7.35 18.25 -1.34
C LYS A 218 7.32 16.78 -0.95
N LYS A 219 6.14 16.26 -0.54
CA LYS A 219 5.96 14.86 -0.16
C LYS A 219 5.39 13.98 -1.26
N THR A 220 4.75 14.58 -2.25
CA THR A 220 4.33 13.87 -3.46
C THR A 220 5.58 13.42 -4.22
N LYS A 221 5.67 12.11 -4.54
CA LYS A 221 6.85 11.50 -5.13
C LYS A 221 6.51 10.82 -6.44
N LEU A 222 7.45 10.87 -7.36
CA LEU A 222 7.44 10.06 -8.57
C LEU A 222 8.36 8.86 -8.38
N MET A 223 7.99 7.73 -8.92
CA MET A 223 8.83 6.54 -8.97
C MET A 223 8.66 5.83 -10.31
N VAL A 224 9.74 5.36 -10.87
CA VAL A 224 9.74 4.59 -12.10
C VAL A 224 10.22 3.17 -11.82
N PHE A 225 9.37 2.20 -12.09
CA PHE A 225 9.73 0.79 -12.06
C PHE A 225 10.12 0.39 -13.49
N ASN A 226 11.41 0.30 -13.75
CA ASN A 226 11.93 -0.04 -15.08
C ASN A 226 12.67 -1.39 -15.03
N PRO A 227 12.23 -2.42 -15.76
CA PRO A 227 12.89 -3.71 -15.81
C PRO A 227 14.18 -3.67 -16.66
N SER A 228 14.31 -2.69 -17.56
CA SER A 228 15.46 -2.55 -18.46
C SER A 228 16.59 -1.77 -17.80
N LYS A 229 17.79 -2.34 -17.80
CA LYS A 229 19.01 -1.66 -17.36
C LYS A 229 19.61 -0.74 -18.43
N THR A 230 19.19 -0.87 -19.68
CA THR A 230 19.80 -0.19 -20.84
C THR A 230 19.06 1.07 -21.26
N ARG A 231 17.83 1.27 -20.78
CA ARG A 231 16.99 2.42 -21.12
C ARG A 231 16.65 3.20 -19.88
N ASP A 232 17.37 4.29 -19.66
CA ASP A 232 17.05 5.21 -18.56
C ASP A 232 15.79 6.01 -18.89
N PHE A 233 14.87 6.04 -17.94
CA PHE A 233 13.61 6.72 -18.05
C PHE A 233 13.43 7.62 -16.82
N HIS A 234 13.61 8.94 -17.02
CA HIS A 234 13.56 9.94 -15.96
C HIS A 234 12.45 10.96 -16.24
N PRO A 235 11.22 10.74 -15.76
CA PRO A 235 10.15 11.71 -15.90
C PRO A 235 10.41 12.93 -15.02
N LYS A 236 10.11 14.11 -15.57
CA LYS A 236 10.20 15.38 -14.86
C LYS A 236 8.81 16.04 -14.85
N PHE A 237 8.12 16.03 -13.69
CA PHE A 237 6.81 16.64 -13.53
C PHE A 237 6.92 17.97 -12.82
N VAL A 238 6.35 19.01 -13.43
CA VAL A 238 6.19 20.32 -12.83
C VAL A 238 4.69 20.60 -12.67
N LEU A 239 4.24 20.79 -11.44
CA LEU A 239 2.86 21.08 -11.09
C LEU A 239 2.81 22.41 -10.33
N ASN A 240 2.10 23.43 -10.87
CA ASN A 240 2.05 24.79 -10.30
C ASN A 240 3.43 25.38 -9.97
N GLY A 241 4.40 25.21 -10.84
CA GLY A 241 5.77 25.71 -10.64
C GLY A 241 6.62 24.88 -9.66
N HIS A 242 6.07 23.81 -9.10
CA HIS A 242 6.80 22.89 -8.23
C HIS A 242 7.21 21.63 -9.01
N GLU A 243 8.49 21.36 -9.06
CA GLU A 243 9.02 20.11 -9.59
C GLU A 243 8.81 18.99 -8.56
N LEU A 244 8.24 17.85 -9.02
CA LEU A 244 8.05 16.68 -8.18
C LEU A 244 9.32 15.84 -8.16
N GLU A 245 9.70 15.39 -6.97
CA GLU A 245 10.91 14.61 -6.78
C GLU A 245 10.74 13.18 -7.31
N LEU A 246 11.63 12.78 -8.22
CA LEU A 246 11.78 11.39 -8.65
C LEU A 246 12.66 10.65 -7.64
N VAL A 247 12.15 9.56 -7.09
CA VAL A 247 12.83 8.79 -6.06
C VAL A 247 13.02 7.33 -6.46
N GLU A 248 14.13 6.74 -6.04
CA GLU A 248 14.39 5.31 -6.19
C GLU A 248 13.80 4.48 -5.04
N GLU A 249 13.54 5.13 -3.90
CA GLU A 249 13.03 4.49 -2.70
C GLU A 249 12.08 5.44 -1.95
N THR A 250 10.94 4.91 -1.49
CA THR A 250 10.00 5.67 -0.66
C THR A 250 9.24 4.77 0.31
N LYS A 251 8.67 5.38 1.35
CA LYS A 251 7.75 4.69 2.25
C LYS A 251 6.33 4.84 1.77
N LEU A 252 5.65 3.72 1.61
CA LEU A 252 4.22 3.66 1.31
C LEU A 252 3.54 2.74 2.32
N LEU A 253 2.58 3.27 3.05
CA LEU A 253 1.80 2.53 4.05
C LEU A 253 2.67 1.70 5.02
N GLY A 254 3.80 2.26 5.44
CA GLY A 254 4.70 1.65 6.43
C GLY A 254 5.74 0.69 5.86
N LEU A 255 5.68 0.33 4.59
CA LEU A 255 6.73 -0.41 3.89
C LEU A 255 7.63 0.51 3.08
N THR A 256 8.90 0.16 2.99
CA THR A 256 9.85 0.80 2.09
C THR A 256 9.81 0.08 0.75
N ILE A 257 9.40 0.80 -0.31
CA ILE A 257 9.33 0.29 -1.68
C ILE A 257 10.46 0.91 -2.48
N ARG A 258 11.15 0.09 -3.27
CA ARG A 258 12.22 0.50 -4.18
C ARG A 258 11.79 0.34 -5.64
N SER A 259 12.35 1.14 -6.51
CA SER A 259 12.11 1.09 -7.96
C SER A 259 12.50 -0.25 -8.61
N ASP A 260 13.46 -0.95 -8.01
CA ASP A 260 13.87 -2.31 -8.42
C ASP A 260 13.01 -3.42 -7.79
N LEU A 261 12.04 -3.08 -6.94
CA LEU A 261 11.19 -3.99 -6.15
C LEU A 261 11.99 -4.94 -5.24
N SER A 262 13.22 -4.57 -4.85
CA SER A 262 14.01 -5.30 -3.85
C SER A 262 13.49 -4.96 -2.45
N TRP A 263 13.44 -5.95 -1.55
CA TRP A 263 12.94 -5.78 -0.19
C TRP A 263 14.05 -5.59 0.84
N THR A 264 15.31 -5.53 0.42
CA THR A 264 16.45 -5.42 1.32
C THR A 264 16.41 -4.17 2.20
N SER A 265 16.09 -2.99 1.64
CA SER A 265 15.92 -1.75 2.41
C SER A 265 14.79 -1.84 3.42
N ASN A 266 13.64 -2.42 3.02
CA ASN A 266 12.52 -2.66 3.93
C ASN A 266 12.93 -3.60 5.07
N THR A 267 13.59 -4.71 4.77
CA THR A 267 14.06 -5.68 5.76
C THR A 267 15.06 -5.04 6.73
N GLN A 268 16.03 -4.28 6.22
CA GLN A 268 16.99 -3.56 7.08
C GLN A 268 16.28 -2.59 8.03
N SER A 269 15.34 -1.78 7.52
CA SER A 269 14.55 -0.86 8.33
C SER A 269 13.73 -1.58 9.40
N MET A 270 13.08 -2.68 9.03
CA MET A 270 12.26 -3.51 9.90
C MET A 270 13.11 -4.17 11.00
N VAL A 271 14.22 -4.83 10.63
CA VAL A 271 15.18 -5.46 11.56
C VAL A 271 15.77 -4.41 12.50
N LYS A 272 16.15 -3.24 12.01
CA LYS A 272 16.69 -2.14 12.85
C LYS A 272 15.66 -1.68 13.90
N ARG A 273 14.38 -1.51 13.51
CA ARG A 273 13.30 -1.14 14.45
C ARG A 273 13.05 -2.23 15.49
N ALA A 274 12.95 -3.49 15.05
CA ALA A 274 12.73 -4.62 15.95
C ALA A 274 13.89 -4.84 16.92
N SER A 275 15.14 -4.75 16.44
CA SER A 275 16.36 -4.89 17.27
C SER A 275 16.45 -3.82 18.35
N ARG A 276 16.02 -2.59 18.07
CA ARG A 276 15.96 -1.54 19.11
C ARG A 276 15.00 -1.91 20.25
N LYS A 277 13.93 -2.66 19.96
CA LYS A 277 12.98 -3.10 21.00
C LYS A 277 13.54 -4.22 21.88
N LEU A 278 14.59 -4.92 21.44
CA LEU A 278 15.27 -5.93 22.29
C LEU A 278 15.89 -5.29 23.55
N TRP A 279 16.19 -4.00 23.53
CA TRP A 279 16.62 -3.27 24.72
C TRP A 279 15.55 -3.33 25.83
N CYS A 280 14.28 -3.16 25.50
CA CYS A 280 13.18 -3.29 26.48
C CYS A 280 13.17 -4.69 27.13
N LEU A 281 13.35 -5.75 26.32
CA LEU A 281 13.40 -7.12 26.85
C LEU A 281 14.58 -7.30 27.85
N ARG A 282 15.78 -6.78 27.51
CA ARG A 282 16.94 -6.84 28.41
C ARG A 282 16.66 -6.12 29.74
N ARG A 283 16.09 -4.92 29.66
CA ARG A 283 15.77 -4.13 30.88
C ARG A 283 14.76 -4.85 31.75
N LEU A 284 13.66 -5.34 31.18
CA LEU A 284 12.66 -6.10 31.92
C LEU A 284 13.23 -7.38 32.54
N LYS A 285 14.07 -8.12 31.79
CA LYS A 285 14.76 -9.30 32.30
C LYS A 285 15.63 -8.96 33.51
N ASN A 286 16.40 -7.88 33.45
CA ASN A 286 17.25 -7.43 34.55
C ASN A 286 16.45 -6.99 35.80
N TYR A 287 15.18 -6.57 35.62
CA TYR A 287 14.25 -6.28 36.72
C TYR A 287 13.47 -7.50 37.22
N GLY A 288 13.84 -8.70 36.77
CA GLY A 288 13.23 -9.95 37.24
C GLY A 288 11.87 -10.29 36.62
N ALA A 289 11.52 -9.72 35.47
CA ALA A 289 10.29 -10.07 34.78
C ALA A 289 10.26 -11.56 34.42
N LYS A 290 9.10 -12.20 34.56
CA LYS A 290 8.89 -13.63 34.25
C LYS A 290 9.01 -13.89 32.77
N THR A 291 9.30 -15.14 32.39
CA THR A 291 9.42 -15.56 30.99
C THR A 291 8.16 -15.28 30.18
N GLU A 292 6.98 -15.47 30.76
CA GLU A 292 5.67 -15.24 30.11
C GLU A 292 5.48 -13.75 29.77
N ASP A 293 5.81 -12.86 30.71
CA ASP A 293 5.71 -11.41 30.48
C ASP A 293 6.68 -10.95 29.39
N LEU A 294 7.89 -11.51 29.38
CA LEU A 294 8.91 -11.22 28.35
C LEU A 294 8.47 -11.71 26.97
N LEU A 295 7.82 -12.89 26.89
CA LEU A 295 7.23 -13.41 25.66
C LEU A 295 6.10 -12.50 25.16
N ASP A 296 5.24 -12.04 26.07
CA ASP A 296 4.16 -11.12 25.70
C ASP A 296 4.70 -9.81 25.11
N VAL A 297 5.72 -9.24 25.74
CA VAL A 297 6.43 -8.06 25.21
C VAL A 297 7.09 -8.36 23.85
N TYR A 298 7.72 -9.51 23.71
CA TYR A 298 8.29 -9.95 22.42
C TYR A 298 7.22 -10.00 21.32
N PHE A 299 6.09 -10.64 21.59
CA PHE A 299 5.01 -10.77 20.61
C PHE A 299 4.41 -9.41 20.22
N LYS A 300 4.16 -8.55 21.20
CA LYS A 300 3.49 -7.26 20.98
C LYS A 300 4.42 -6.15 20.47
N GLN A 301 5.71 -6.18 20.80
CA GLN A 301 6.63 -5.07 20.51
C GLN A 301 7.72 -5.39 19.47
N VAL A 302 8.07 -6.66 19.30
CA VAL A 302 9.16 -7.09 18.41
C VAL A 302 8.60 -7.85 17.21
N ARG A 303 7.91 -8.98 17.44
CA ARG A 303 7.46 -9.87 16.39
C ARG A 303 6.45 -9.20 15.45
N CYS A 304 5.54 -8.40 15.98
CA CYS A 304 4.58 -7.66 15.16
C CYS A 304 5.23 -6.76 14.09
N LEU A 305 6.42 -6.21 14.37
CA LEU A 305 7.19 -5.43 13.40
C LEU A 305 7.75 -6.30 12.28
N LEU A 306 8.13 -7.54 12.59
CA LEU A 306 8.72 -8.51 11.65
C LEU A 306 7.68 -9.23 10.79
N GLU A 307 6.40 -9.12 11.13
CA GLU A 307 5.26 -9.75 10.45
C GLU A 307 4.41 -8.75 9.66
N TYR A 308 4.68 -7.44 9.81
CA TYR A 308 3.84 -6.42 9.19
C TYR A 308 3.79 -6.55 7.67
N ALA A 309 2.57 -6.64 7.14
CA ALA A 309 2.27 -6.74 5.71
C ALA A 309 3.02 -7.87 4.97
N VAL A 310 3.25 -9.00 5.64
CA VAL A 310 4.10 -10.11 5.19
C VAL A 310 3.72 -10.65 3.82
N ALA A 311 2.44 -10.74 3.47
CA ALA A 311 1.99 -11.27 2.18
C ALA A 311 2.47 -10.44 0.96
N VAL A 312 2.94 -9.21 1.21
CA VAL A 312 3.42 -8.30 0.17
C VAL A 312 4.86 -8.62 -0.24
N TRP A 313 5.73 -8.88 0.72
CA TRP A 313 7.19 -8.97 0.52
C TRP A 313 7.77 -10.38 0.68
N GLU A 314 7.12 -11.28 1.40
CA GLU A 314 7.60 -12.66 1.62
C GLU A 314 7.90 -13.41 0.30
N PRO A 315 7.07 -13.31 -0.76
CA PRO A 315 7.30 -14.09 -1.99
C PRO A 315 8.62 -13.78 -2.69
N SER A 316 9.14 -12.57 -2.52
CA SER A 316 10.35 -12.06 -3.16
C SER A 316 11.51 -11.85 -2.18
N LEU A 317 11.36 -12.32 -0.93
CA LEU A 317 12.40 -12.18 0.09
C LEU A 317 13.62 -13.04 -0.26
N THR A 318 14.82 -12.49 -0.10
CA THR A 318 16.06 -13.24 -0.26
C THR A 318 16.34 -14.14 0.94
N ALA A 319 17.11 -15.22 0.75
CA ALA A 319 17.53 -16.07 1.85
C ALA A 319 18.33 -15.29 2.91
N GLU A 320 19.18 -14.37 2.47
CA GLU A 320 19.96 -13.50 3.36
C GLU A 320 19.06 -12.61 4.22
N ASP A 321 18.06 -11.97 3.63
CA ASP A 321 17.12 -11.12 4.35
C ASP A 321 16.24 -11.94 5.30
N SER A 322 15.85 -13.17 4.91
CA SER A 322 15.15 -14.11 5.79
C SER A 322 16.00 -14.46 7.01
N MET A 323 17.29 -14.72 6.83
CA MET A 323 18.22 -14.98 7.94
C MET A 323 18.39 -13.77 8.87
N LYS A 324 18.40 -12.53 8.34
CA LYS A 324 18.46 -11.31 9.16
C LYS A 324 17.22 -11.19 10.07
N ILE A 325 16.04 -11.49 9.54
CA ILE A 325 14.78 -11.50 10.31
C ILE A 325 14.83 -12.57 11.40
N GLU A 326 15.22 -13.79 11.06
CA GLU A 326 15.32 -14.92 11.99
C GLU A 326 16.30 -14.66 13.12
N ARG A 327 17.42 -13.96 12.84
CA ARG A 327 18.41 -13.57 13.84
C ARG A 327 17.81 -12.71 14.95
N VAL A 328 16.85 -11.85 14.64
CA VAL A 328 16.17 -11.00 15.66
C VAL A 328 15.40 -11.89 16.65
N GLN A 329 14.67 -12.90 16.17
CA GLN A 329 13.98 -13.86 17.04
C GLN A 329 14.99 -14.63 17.89
N LYS A 330 16.05 -15.17 17.29
CA LYS A 330 17.11 -15.86 18.02
C LYS A 330 17.68 -15.01 19.15
N CYS A 331 17.98 -13.72 18.90
CA CYS A 331 18.45 -12.81 19.93
C CYS A 331 17.39 -12.56 21.01
N ALA A 332 16.11 -12.41 20.64
CA ALA A 332 15.03 -12.22 21.61
C ALA A 332 14.92 -13.43 22.55
N LEU A 333 14.92 -14.66 22.01
CA LEU A 333 14.82 -15.88 22.79
C LEU A 333 16.04 -16.10 23.70
N ALA A 334 17.24 -15.73 23.23
CA ALA A 334 18.45 -15.76 24.07
C ALA A 334 18.34 -14.80 25.26
N ILE A 335 17.76 -13.61 25.09
CA ILE A 335 17.51 -12.67 26.19
C ILE A 335 16.46 -13.26 27.15
N ILE A 336 15.35 -13.80 26.65
CA ILE A 336 14.25 -14.32 27.45
C ILE A 336 14.70 -15.50 28.31
N LEU A 337 15.39 -16.47 27.73
CA LEU A 337 15.84 -17.68 28.43
C LEU A 337 17.11 -17.43 29.27
N GLY A 338 17.95 -16.46 28.93
CA GLY A 338 19.20 -16.18 29.63
C GLY A 338 20.12 -17.40 29.64
N GLN A 339 20.52 -17.85 30.84
CA GLN A 339 21.39 -19.01 31.03
C GLN A 339 20.80 -20.35 30.51
N ASN A 340 19.47 -20.45 30.40
CA ASN A 340 18.78 -21.62 29.89
C ASN A 340 18.79 -21.70 28.34
N PHE A 341 19.31 -20.67 27.64
CA PHE A 341 19.45 -20.69 26.21
C PHE A 341 20.61 -21.57 25.73
N LYS A 342 20.33 -22.76 25.26
CA LYS A 342 21.35 -23.70 24.72
C LYS A 342 21.55 -23.52 23.22
N SER A 343 20.45 -23.54 22.48
CA SER A 343 20.45 -23.38 21.01
C SER A 343 19.13 -22.77 20.55
N TYR A 344 19.10 -22.23 19.32
CA TYR A 344 17.86 -21.68 18.77
C TYR A 344 16.76 -22.73 18.63
N LYS A 345 17.13 -23.95 18.15
CA LYS A 345 16.18 -25.05 17.99
C LYS A 345 15.61 -25.52 19.34
N SER A 346 16.44 -25.66 20.37
CA SER A 346 15.95 -26.03 21.72
C SER A 346 15.06 -24.92 22.32
N ALA A 347 15.40 -23.66 22.11
CA ALA A 347 14.61 -22.53 22.59
C ALA A 347 13.20 -22.50 21.96
N LEU A 348 13.09 -22.77 20.65
CA LEU A 348 11.80 -22.87 19.98
C LEU A 348 10.95 -24.00 20.56
N LEU A 349 11.52 -25.16 20.78
CA LEU A 349 10.83 -26.31 21.39
C LEU A 349 10.40 -26.02 22.83
N GLN A 350 11.31 -25.48 23.65
CA GLN A 350 11.03 -25.14 25.05
C GLN A 350 9.90 -24.14 25.22
N LEU A 351 9.81 -23.16 24.31
CA LEU A 351 8.81 -22.08 24.35
C LEU A 351 7.60 -22.37 23.46
N ASN A 352 7.51 -23.55 22.85
CA ASN A 352 6.47 -23.95 21.91
C ASN A 352 6.27 -22.90 20.79
N MET A 353 7.39 -22.53 20.16
CA MET A 353 7.42 -21.52 19.10
C MET A 353 7.87 -22.12 17.78
N GLU A 354 7.37 -21.57 16.69
CA GLU A 354 7.81 -21.83 15.33
C GLU A 354 8.92 -20.86 14.89
N THR A 355 9.64 -21.20 13.84
CA THR A 355 10.54 -20.25 13.18
C THR A 355 9.74 -19.08 12.56
N LEU A 356 10.36 -17.93 12.38
CA LEU A 356 9.67 -16.81 11.68
C LEU A 356 9.41 -17.15 10.21
N ALA A 357 10.20 -18.03 9.59
CA ALA A 357 9.96 -18.48 8.21
C ALA A 357 8.65 -19.30 8.11
N GLU A 358 8.47 -20.31 8.97
CA GLU A 358 7.22 -21.08 9.05
C GLU A 358 6.02 -20.18 9.37
N ARG A 359 6.22 -19.28 10.31
CA ARG A 359 5.21 -18.30 10.71
C ARG A 359 4.78 -17.39 9.57
N ARG A 360 5.71 -16.86 8.78
CA ARG A 360 5.42 -15.99 7.63
C ARG A 360 4.61 -16.75 6.59
N THR A 361 4.99 -17.99 6.27
CA THR A 361 4.22 -18.87 5.37
C THR A 361 2.79 -19.05 5.87
N ARG A 362 2.61 -19.38 7.15
CA ARG A 362 1.30 -19.56 7.77
C ARG A 362 0.45 -18.27 7.76
N LEU A 363 1.07 -17.11 7.93
CA LEU A 363 0.37 -15.83 7.83
C LEU A 363 -0.07 -15.53 6.38
N CYS A 364 0.75 -15.86 5.39
CA CYS A 364 0.40 -15.75 3.98
C CYS A 364 -0.74 -16.70 3.60
N GLU A 365 -0.75 -17.94 4.12
CA GLU A 365 -1.87 -18.87 3.95
C GLU A 365 -3.16 -18.35 4.56
N LYS A 366 -3.10 -17.80 5.78
CA LYS A 366 -4.26 -17.18 6.42
C LYS A 366 -4.79 -16.00 5.61
N PHE A 367 -3.90 -15.18 5.08
CA PHE A 367 -4.25 -14.04 4.22
C PHE A 367 -4.89 -14.52 2.91
N SER A 368 -4.31 -15.52 2.24
CA SER A 368 -4.84 -16.05 0.97
C SER A 368 -6.25 -16.63 1.13
N LYS A 369 -6.50 -17.39 2.21
CA LYS A 369 -7.85 -17.92 2.55
C LYS A 369 -8.86 -16.79 2.78
N LYS A 370 -8.44 -15.73 3.50
CA LYS A 370 -9.31 -14.57 3.74
C LYS A 370 -9.60 -13.83 2.42
N ALA A 371 -8.58 -13.57 1.61
CA ALA A 371 -8.71 -12.90 0.32
C ALA A 371 -9.57 -13.70 -0.67
N GLN A 372 -9.44 -15.02 -0.69
CA GLN A 372 -10.24 -15.91 -1.54
C GLN A 372 -11.75 -15.87 -1.22
N ARG A 373 -12.11 -15.66 0.03
CA ARG A 373 -13.51 -15.54 0.48
C ARG A 373 -14.08 -14.13 0.32
N HIS A 374 -13.23 -13.14 0.11
CA HIS A 374 -13.66 -11.74 0.05
C HIS A 374 -14.22 -11.42 -1.35
N PRO A 375 -15.40 -10.79 -1.49
CA PRO A 375 -16.03 -10.51 -2.80
C PRO A 375 -15.11 -9.77 -3.77
N LYS A 376 -14.37 -8.77 -3.28
CA LYS A 376 -13.45 -7.94 -4.08
C LYS A 376 -12.17 -8.70 -4.50
N PHE A 377 -11.61 -9.58 -3.65
CA PHE A 377 -10.30 -10.19 -3.84
C PHE A 377 -10.34 -11.64 -4.31
N SER A 378 -11.50 -12.31 -4.25
CA SER A 378 -11.68 -13.66 -4.78
C SER A 378 -11.29 -13.78 -6.26
N LYS A 379 -11.42 -12.70 -7.01
CA LYS A 379 -11.01 -12.58 -8.41
C LYS A 379 -9.51 -12.78 -8.66
N TRP A 380 -8.65 -12.63 -7.65
CA TRP A 380 -7.23 -12.97 -7.76
C TRP A 380 -7.00 -14.46 -8.01
N PHE A 381 -7.95 -15.31 -7.58
CA PHE A 381 -7.84 -16.77 -7.60
C PHE A 381 -8.91 -17.36 -8.51
N LYS A 382 -8.54 -17.63 -9.79
CA LYS A 382 -9.47 -18.24 -10.74
C LYS A 382 -9.69 -19.72 -10.41
N PRO A 383 -10.93 -20.18 -10.20
CA PRO A 383 -11.21 -21.61 -10.04
C PRO A 383 -10.73 -22.40 -11.27
N ASN A 384 -10.17 -23.58 -11.04
CA ASN A 384 -9.80 -24.48 -12.12
C ASN A 384 -11.02 -25.28 -12.55
N THR A 385 -11.62 -24.89 -13.67
CA THR A 385 -12.82 -25.53 -14.23
C THR A 385 -12.50 -26.66 -15.23
N ARG A 386 -11.21 -26.90 -15.56
CA ARG A 386 -10.84 -27.95 -16.51
C ARG A 386 -11.06 -29.32 -15.87
N LEU A 387 -11.99 -30.07 -16.44
CA LEU A 387 -12.21 -31.50 -16.14
C LEU A 387 -11.04 -32.28 -16.74
N SER A 388 -10.05 -32.65 -15.95
CA SER A 388 -9.00 -33.57 -16.39
C SER A 388 -9.33 -34.98 -15.85
N VAL A 389 -9.34 -35.96 -16.78
CA VAL A 389 -9.61 -37.36 -16.48
C VAL A 389 -8.40 -38.06 -15.84
N THR A 390 -7.26 -37.37 -15.68
CA THR A 390 -6.02 -37.95 -15.19
C THR A 390 -5.93 -37.88 -13.65
N ARG A 391 -5.36 -38.93 -13.04
CA ARG A 391 -5.19 -39.15 -11.58
C ARG A 391 -4.26 -38.17 -10.83
N SER A 392 -3.72 -37.13 -11.47
CA SER A 392 -2.88 -36.15 -10.75
C SER A 392 -3.73 -35.21 -9.88
N LYS A 393 -3.26 -34.89 -8.67
CA LYS A 393 -3.90 -33.93 -7.76
C LYS A 393 -4.26 -32.64 -8.53
N LYS A 394 -5.55 -32.41 -8.69
CA LYS A 394 -6.07 -31.23 -9.39
C LYS A 394 -5.80 -29.99 -8.56
N SER A 395 -5.06 -29.04 -9.10
CA SER A 395 -4.97 -27.69 -8.51
C SER A 395 -6.35 -27.08 -8.42
N ARG A 396 -6.74 -26.62 -7.24
CA ARG A 396 -8.06 -26.00 -6.98
C ARG A 396 -8.24 -24.69 -7.74
N PHE A 397 -7.17 -23.96 -7.92
CA PHE A 397 -7.11 -22.70 -8.65
C PHE A 397 -6.16 -22.80 -9.84
N CYS A 398 -6.49 -22.10 -10.93
CA CYS A 398 -5.59 -21.99 -12.07
C CYS A 398 -4.29 -21.31 -11.63
N GLU A 399 -3.17 -21.92 -11.96
CA GLU A 399 -1.88 -21.23 -11.81
C GLU A 399 -1.83 -20.04 -12.77
N VAL A 400 -1.33 -18.92 -12.26
CA VAL A 400 -1.14 -17.72 -13.05
C VAL A 400 0.04 -17.96 -13.98
N TYR A 401 -0.18 -17.88 -15.30
CA TYR A 401 0.90 -17.96 -16.27
C TYR A 401 1.88 -16.80 -16.07
N PHE A 402 3.17 -17.10 -16.07
CA PHE A 402 4.24 -16.13 -15.93
C PHE A 402 5.29 -16.35 -17.04
N ARG A 403 5.91 -15.27 -17.49
CA ARG A 403 7.03 -15.28 -18.45
C ARG A 403 8.36 -15.04 -17.74
N THR A 404 8.34 -14.27 -16.65
CA THR A 404 9.53 -13.87 -15.92
C THR A 404 9.53 -14.49 -14.52
N GLU A 405 10.71 -14.86 -14.03
CA GLU A 405 10.90 -15.31 -12.63
C GLU A 405 10.48 -14.23 -11.62
N ARG A 406 10.52 -12.96 -12.03
CA ARG A 406 10.07 -11.83 -11.21
C ARG A 406 8.56 -11.89 -10.98
N PHE A 407 7.77 -12.11 -12.03
CA PHE A 407 6.31 -12.25 -11.90
C PHE A 407 5.91 -13.55 -11.20
N LYS A 408 6.64 -14.63 -11.41
CA LYS A 408 6.47 -15.90 -10.66
C LYS A 408 6.53 -15.69 -9.15
N LYS A 409 7.40 -14.77 -8.69
CA LYS A 409 7.54 -14.38 -7.28
C LYS A 409 6.56 -13.26 -6.87
N SER A 410 5.58 -12.91 -7.70
CA SER A 410 4.56 -11.93 -7.32
C SER A 410 3.68 -12.44 -6.18
N PRO A 411 3.11 -11.55 -5.37
CA PRO A 411 2.23 -11.95 -4.27
C PRO A 411 1.08 -12.85 -4.71
N ILE A 412 0.38 -12.53 -5.80
CA ILE A 412 -0.78 -13.33 -6.26
C ILE A 412 -0.35 -14.73 -6.72
N CYS A 413 0.74 -14.85 -7.48
CA CYS A 413 1.27 -16.15 -7.89
C CYS A 413 1.65 -17.01 -6.69
N TYR A 414 2.29 -16.42 -5.69
CA TYR A 414 2.68 -17.12 -4.45
C TYR A 414 1.45 -17.57 -3.63
N LEU A 415 0.50 -16.67 -3.40
CA LEU A 415 -0.73 -16.95 -2.65
C LEU A 415 -1.58 -18.02 -3.33
N THR A 416 -1.64 -18.03 -4.67
CA THR A 416 -2.33 -19.08 -5.44
C THR A 416 -1.68 -20.44 -5.22
N ARG A 417 -0.34 -20.52 -5.24
CA ARG A 417 0.37 -21.78 -4.95
C ARG A 417 0.10 -22.28 -3.53
N LEU A 418 0.09 -21.36 -2.53
CA LEU A 418 -0.26 -21.75 -1.15
C LEU A 418 -1.68 -22.29 -1.02
N LEU A 419 -2.66 -21.78 -1.79
CA LEU A 419 -4.02 -22.31 -1.81
C LEU A 419 -4.11 -23.68 -2.50
N ASN A 420 -3.24 -23.95 -3.47
CA ASN A 420 -3.19 -25.23 -4.19
C ASN A 420 -2.41 -26.33 -3.43
N SER A 421 -1.53 -25.95 -2.50
CA SER A 421 -0.74 -26.90 -1.69
C SER A 421 -1.51 -27.47 -0.50
N GLN A 422 -2.71 -26.99 -0.25
CA GLN A 422 -3.64 -27.43 0.80
C GLN A 422 -4.67 -28.41 0.24
#